data_9a6cf0165b038470c63d3609a1f4f602
#
_entry.id   9a6cf0165b038470c63d3609a1f4f602
#
_cell.length_a   1.000
_cell.length_b   1.000
_cell.length_c   1.000
_cell.angle_alpha   90.00
_cell.angle_beta   90.00
_cell.angle_gamma   90.00
#
_symmetry.space_group_name_H-M   'P 1'
#
loop_
_entity.id
_entity.type
_entity.pdbx_description
1 polymer ?
#
loop_
_entity_poly.entity_id
_entity_poly.type
_entity_poly.pdbx_seq_one_letter_code
_entity_poly.pdbx_strand_id
1 'polypeptide(L)'
;MSLILASTSAIRRQLLDSAGVDYVAVKPDVDEAALKARLTDPTEIASELAAAKARSVPGDDWVIGSDSVVSVAGRLFDKPRDRAEAAEHLRFFSAKPMRLTSAVALARGGRVDWSHADSATLQVRSLSDKFIETYLDAEWPEVGYTVGVFRLEARGVQLFDRIDGDHFTILGMPLIPLLGALRERGLLQS
;
A
#
# COMPACT_ATOMS: atom_id res chain seq x y z
N MET A 1 -15.01 -8.27 20.96
CA MET A 1 -14.88 -8.13 19.51
C MET A 1 -13.42 -7.89 19.24
N SER A 2 -12.79 -8.68 18.41
CA SER A 2 -11.41 -8.48 18.01
C SER A 2 -11.35 -7.70 16.69
N LEU A 3 -10.23 -7.03 16.45
CA LEU A 3 -9.91 -6.37 15.19
C LEU A 3 -8.85 -7.21 14.48
N ILE A 4 -9.03 -7.48 13.21
CA ILE A 4 -8.14 -8.29 12.40
C ILE A 4 -7.55 -7.41 11.29
N LEU A 5 -6.24 -7.49 11.06
CA LEU A 5 -5.60 -6.94 9.88
C LEU A 5 -5.36 -8.05 8.86
N ALA A 6 -6.09 -8.05 7.76
CA ALA A 6 -5.91 -8.97 6.64
C ALA A 6 -4.75 -8.51 5.74
N SER A 7 -3.51 -8.65 6.23
CA SER A 7 -2.31 -8.22 5.52
C SER A 7 -1.04 -8.91 6.04
N THR A 8 -0.10 -9.19 5.13
CA THR A 8 1.26 -9.64 5.44
C THR A 8 2.27 -8.49 5.43
N SER A 9 1.85 -7.27 5.10
CA SER A 9 2.72 -6.09 4.98
C SER A 9 3.28 -5.67 6.33
N ALA A 10 4.61 -5.62 6.46
CA ALA A 10 5.29 -5.18 7.67
C ALA A 10 4.98 -3.71 7.99
N ILE A 11 4.99 -2.84 6.99
CA ILE A 11 4.74 -1.40 7.19
C ILE A 11 3.31 -1.12 7.66
N ARG A 12 2.30 -1.85 7.15
CA ARG A 12 0.91 -1.68 7.63
C ARG A 12 0.75 -2.11 9.09
N ARG A 13 1.44 -3.16 9.51
CA ARG A 13 1.49 -3.55 10.93
C ARG A 13 2.14 -2.45 11.76
N GLN A 14 3.30 -1.97 11.34
CA GLN A 14 4.01 -0.89 12.04
C GLN A 14 3.16 0.39 12.17
N LEU A 15 2.36 0.74 11.17
CA LEU A 15 1.44 1.88 11.23
C LEU A 15 0.39 1.71 12.33
N LEU A 16 -0.25 0.55 12.42
CA LEU A 16 -1.24 0.26 13.46
C LEU A 16 -0.60 0.16 14.85
N ASP A 17 0.56 -0.50 14.95
CA ASP A 17 1.33 -0.62 16.21
C ASP A 17 1.71 0.77 16.74
N SER A 18 2.24 1.64 15.87
CA SER A 18 2.61 3.01 16.23
C SER A 18 1.42 3.89 16.61
N ALA A 19 0.23 3.56 16.10
CA ALA A 19 -1.01 4.24 16.44
C ALA A 19 -1.69 3.65 17.70
N GLY A 20 -1.10 2.63 18.33
CA GLY A 20 -1.67 1.98 19.52
C GLY A 20 -2.96 1.20 19.24
N VAL A 21 -3.12 0.68 18.04
CA VAL A 21 -4.29 -0.13 17.64
C VAL A 21 -4.01 -1.59 17.94
N ASP A 22 -4.83 -2.22 18.78
CA ASP A 22 -4.76 -3.65 19.03
C ASP A 22 -5.44 -4.44 17.90
N TYR A 23 -4.73 -5.40 17.31
CA TYR A 23 -5.25 -6.23 16.22
C TYR A 23 -4.54 -7.60 16.17
N VAL A 24 -5.12 -8.52 15.41
CA VAL A 24 -4.49 -9.80 15.04
C VAL A 24 -4.21 -9.78 13.54
N ALA A 25 -2.98 -10.05 13.12
CA ALA A 25 -2.62 -10.11 11.69
C ALA A 25 -2.94 -11.50 11.10
N VAL A 26 -3.65 -11.51 9.97
CA VAL A 26 -4.00 -12.73 9.23
C VAL A 26 -3.59 -12.55 7.76
N LYS A 27 -3.07 -13.61 7.13
CA LYS A 27 -2.80 -13.59 5.69
C LYS A 27 -4.14 -13.64 4.93
N PRO A 28 -4.45 -12.66 4.07
CA PRO A 28 -5.65 -12.70 3.24
C PRO A 28 -5.56 -13.79 2.17
N ASP A 29 -6.69 -14.41 1.86
CA ASP A 29 -6.84 -15.34 0.74
C ASP A 29 -7.63 -14.66 -0.39
N VAL A 30 -6.90 -14.03 -1.33
CA VAL A 30 -7.46 -13.25 -2.44
C VAL A 30 -6.68 -13.50 -3.71
N ASP A 31 -7.38 -13.79 -4.80
CA ASP A 31 -6.81 -13.80 -6.15
C ASP A 31 -6.68 -12.36 -6.68
N GLU A 32 -5.57 -11.70 -6.32
CA GLU A 32 -5.30 -10.32 -6.73
C GLU A 32 -5.14 -10.19 -8.25
N ALA A 33 -4.60 -11.20 -8.94
CA ALA A 33 -4.38 -11.17 -10.38
C ALA A 33 -5.71 -11.15 -11.14
N ALA A 34 -6.67 -11.97 -10.74
CA ALA A 34 -8.00 -12.01 -11.35
C ALA A 34 -8.77 -10.68 -11.16
N LEU A 35 -8.59 -10.01 -10.02
CA LEU A 35 -9.20 -8.69 -9.78
C LEU A 35 -8.55 -7.61 -10.66
N LYS A 36 -7.22 -7.56 -10.71
CA LYS A 36 -6.49 -6.57 -11.52
C LYS A 36 -6.76 -6.72 -13.02
N ALA A 37 -6.95 -7.94 -13.51
CA ALA A 37 -7.24 -8.19 -14.93
C ALA A 37 -8.58 -7.58 -15.41
N ARG A 38 -9.47 -7.23 -14.49
CA ARG A 38 -10.84 -6.76 -14.79
C ARG A 38 -11.00 -5.26 -14.65
N LEU A 39 -10.02 -4.56 -14.08
CA LEU A 39 -10.06 -3.14 -13.75
C LEU A 39 -8.86 -2.42 -14.34
N THR A 40 -9.03 -1.15 -14.66
CA THR A 40 -7.97 -0.31 -15.23
C THR A 40 -7.69 0.95 -14.41
N ASP A 41 -8.67 1.43 -13.65
CA ASP A 41 -8.50 2.60 -12.80
C ASP A 41 -7.74 2.23 -11.51
N PRO A 42 -6.62 2.91 -11.18
CA PRO A 42 -5.82 2.61 -9.99
C PRO A 42 -6.60 2.71 -8.68
N THR A 43 -7.58 3.63 -8.59
CA THR A 43 -8.37 3.83 -7.38
C THR A 43 -9.38 2.70 -7.21
N GLU A 44 -10.02 2.27 -8.30
CA GLU A 44 -10.91 1.11 -8.28
C GLU A 44 -10.14 -0.17 -7.92
N ILE A 45 -8.96 -0.37 -8.51
CA ILE A 45 -8.11 -1.54 -8.22
C ILE A 45 -7.74 -1.58 -6.74
N ALA A 46 -7.20 -0.47 -6.19
CA ALA A 46 -6.81 -0.41 -4.79
C ALA A 46 -8.01 -0.66 -3.85
N SER A 47 -9.16 -0.05 -4.15
CA SER A 47 -10.40 -0.16 -3.37
C SER A 47 -10.96 -1.58 -3.37
N GLU A 48 -11.06 -2.21 -4.55
CA GLU A 48 -11.58 -3.57 -4.66
C GLU A 48 -10.64 -4.61 -4.02
N LEU A 49 -9.32 -4.43 -4.15
CA LEU A 49 -8.35 -5.29 -3.47
C LEU A 49 -8.41 -5.12 -1.94
N ALA A 50 -8.53 -3.89 -1.44
CA ALA A 50 -8.72 -3.63 -0.02
C ALA A 50 -10.01 -4.28 0.50
N ALA A 51 -11.11 -4.11 -0.22
CA ALA A 51 -12.41 -4.71 0.10
C ALA A 51 -12.37 -6.24 0.05
N ALA A 52 -11.75 -6.83 -0.96
CA ALA A 52 -11.60 -8.28 -1.08
C ALA A 52 -10.78 -8.86 0.08
N LYS A 53 -9.67 -8.19 0.46
CA LYS A 53 -8.87 -8.59 1.62
C LYS A 53 -9.66 -8.52 2.92
N ALA A 54 -10.43 -7.46 3.12
CA ALA A 54 -11.29 -7.34 4.30
C ALA A 54 -12.37 -8.43 4.36
N ARG A 55 -12.95 -8.83 3.21
CA ARG A 55 -13.96 -9.89 3.12
C ARG A 55 -13.39 -11.32 3.21
N SER A 56 -12.09 -11.50 2.99
CA SER A 56 -11.47 -12.84 2.88
C SER A 56 -11.35 -13.58 4.22
N VAL A 57 -11.51 -12.88 5.34
CA VAL A 57 -11.42 -13.48 6.68
C VAL A 57 -12.83 -13.79 7.17
N PRO A 58 -13.17 -15.08 7.40
CA PRO A 58 -14.48 -15.45 7.87
C PRO A 58 -14.69 -15.09 9.35
N GLY A 59 -15.97 -14.98 9.77
CA GLY A 59 -16.35 -14.70 11.15
C GLY A 59 -17.01 -13.34 11.32
N ASP A 60 -17.36 -13.01 12.58
CA ASP A 60 -18.08 -11.79 12.96
C ASP A 60 -17.18 -10.69 13.52
N ASP A 61 -15.86 -10.89 13.50
CA ASP A 61 -14.90 -9.88 13.89
C ASP A 61 -14.76 -8.77 12.83
N TRP A 62 -14.27 -7.61 13.26
CA TRP A 62 -13.94 -6.55 12.34
C TRP A 62 -12.63 -6.83 11.62
N VAL A 63 -12.61 -6.64 10.31
CA VAL A 63 -11.45 -6.93 9.46
C VAL A 63 -11.03 -5.68 8.69
N ILE A 64 -9.77 -5.29 8.85
CA ILE A 64 -9.11 -4.25 8.05
C ILE A 64 -8.48 -4.93 6.84
N GLY A 65 -8.86 -4.53 5.63
CA GLY A 65 -8.15 -4.85 4.39
C GLY A 65 -7.53 -3.57 3.81
N SER A 66 -6.36 -3.68 3.22
CA SER A 66 -5.71 -2.53 2.56
C SER A 66 -4.87 -2.98 1.37
N ASP A 67 -4.85 -2.14 0.34
CA ASP A 67 -4.00 -2.35 -0.84
C ASP A 67 -3.45 -1.04 -1.39
N SER A 68 -2.37 -1.14 -2.17
CA SER A 68 -1.72 0.00 -2.80
C SER A 68 -1.33 -0.32 -4.23
N VAL A 69 -1.53 0.67 -5.09
CA VAL A 69 -1.24 0.59 -6.53
C VAL A 69 -0.33 1.75 -6.91
N VAL A 70 0.68 1.47 -7.72
CA VAL A 70 1.56 2.48 -8.30
C VAL A 70 1.32 2.59 -9.80
N SER A 71 1.21 3.81 -10.28
CA SER A 71 1.18 4.10 -11.71
C SER A 71 2.18 5.20 -12.08
N VAL A 72 2.84 5.04 -13.23
CA VAL A 72 3.77 6.02 -13.81
C VAL A 72 3.51 6.13 -15.30
N ALA A 73 3.30 7.34 -15.78
CA ALA A 73 2.97 7.60 -17.20
C ALA A 73 1.80 6.74 -17.72
N GLY A 74 0.75 6.56 -16.91
CA GLY A 74 -0.44 5.78 -17.26
C GLY A 74 -0.27 4.25 -17.21
N ARG A 75 0.92 3.75 -16.85
CA ARG A 75 1.20 2.32 -16.70
C ARG A 75 1.17 1.92 -15.23
N LEU A 76 0.50 0.80 -14.93
CA LEU A 76 0.51 0.17 -13.61
C LEU A 76 1.78 -0.66 -13.41
N PHE A 77 2.27 -0.69 -12.17
CA PHE A 77 3.44 -1.45 -11.78
C PHE A 77 3.13 -2.33 -10.58
N ASP A 78 3.49 -3.61 -10.71
CA ASP A 78 3.49 -4.56 -9.61
C ASP A 78 4.85 -4.59 -8.90
N LYS A 79 4.95 -5.41 -7.86
CA LYS A 79 6.23 -5.72 -7.22
C LYS A 79 7.17 -6.35 -8.23
N PRO A 80 8.45 -5.97 -8.28
CA PRO A 80 9.39 -6.57 -9.20
C PRO A 80 9.64 -8.04 -8.82
N ARG A 81 9.79 -8.88 -9.81
CA ARG A 81 10.07 -10.32 -9.63
C ARG A 81 11.50 -10.58 -9.13
N ASP A 82 12.41 -9.70 -9.52
CA ASP A 82 13.83 -9.77 -9.19
C ASP A 82 14.49 -8.39 -9.18
N ARG A 83 15.79 -8.34 -8.80
CA ARG A 83 16.57 -7.11 -8.74
C ARG A 83 16.73 -6.45 -10.12
N ALA A 84 16.80 -7.24 -11.19
CA ALA A 84 16.96 -6.70 -12.55
C ALA A 84 15.68 -5.95 -12.98
N GLU A 85 14.51 -6.52 -12.76
CA GLU A 85 13.23 -5.84 -13.02
C GLU A 85 13.05 -4.62 -12.11
N ALA A 86 13.52 -4.67 -10.86
CA ALA A 86 13.53 -3.50 -9.99
C ALA A 86 14.36 -2.35 -10.57
N ALA A 87 15.54 -2.64 -11.15
CA ALA A 87 16.37 -1.66 -11.84
C ALA A 87 15.67 -1.09 -13.09
N GLU A 88 15.00 -1.93 -13.87
CA GLU A 88 14.20 -1.49 -15.04
C GLU A 88 13.05 -0.58 -14.62
N HIS A 89 12.34 -0.91 -13.54
CA HIS A 89 11.29 -0.05 -12.97
C HIS A 89 11.86 1.33 -12.60
N LEU A 90 12.97 1.39 -11.87
CA LEU A 90 13.59 2.65 -11.46
C LEU A 90 14.07 3.48 -12.66
N ARG A 91 14.62 2.86 -13.70
CA ARG A 91 14.95 3.55 -14.96
C ARG A 91 13.72 4.13 -15.62
N PHE A 92 12.64 3.37 -15.67
CA PHE A 92 11.37 3.85 -16.23
C PHE A 92 10.79 5.02 -15.42
N PHE A 93 10.88 4.98 -14.08
CA PHE A 93 10.36 6.01 -13.19
C PHE A 93 11.16 7.31 -13.23
N SER A 94 12.45 7.24 -13.60
CA SER A 94 13.37 8.39 -13.62
C SER A 94 12.76 9.62 -14.28
N ALA A 95 12.84 10.77 -13.61
CA ALA A 95 12.33 12.08 -14.03
C ALA A 95 10.82 12.15 -14.32
N LYS A 96 10.02 11.22 -13.76
CA LYS A 96 8.57 11.18 -13.97
C LYS A 96 7.78 11.30 -12.65
N PRO A 97 6.56 11.83 -12.71
CA PRO A 97 5.64 11.73 -11.59
C PRO A 97 5.16 10.28 -11.45
N MET A 98 5.26 9.77 -10.24
CA MET A 98 4.69 8.51 -9.79
C MET A 98 3.42 8.82 -8.99
N ARG A 99 2.30 8.20 -9.34
CA ARG A 99 1.10 8.22 -8.52
C ARG A 99 1.01 6.93 -7.72
N LEU A 100 0.88 7.08 -6.41
CA LEU A 100 0.60 5.99 -5.50
C LEU A 100 -0.81 6.17 -4.95
N THR A 101 -1.65 5.15 -5.10
CA THR A 101 -3.00 5.12 -4.57
C THR A 101 -3.10 4.01 -3.55
N SER A 102 -3.52 4.33 -2.34
CA SER A 102 -3.74 3.36 -1.27
C SER A 102 -5.20 3.39 -0.85
N ALA A 103 -5.76 2.21 -0.60
CA ALA A 103 -7.12 2.06 -0.10
C ALA A 103 -7.12 1.21 1.16
N VAL A 104 -8.13 1.47 2.00
CA VAL A 104 -8.42 0.72 3.21
C VAL A 104 -9.92 0.45 3.29
N ALA A 105 -10.30 -0.72 3.74
CA ALA A 105 -11.68 -1.11 3.96
C ALA A 105 -11.85 -1.78 5.33
N LEU A 106 -12.99 -1.55 5.94
CA LEU A 106 -13.46 -2.28 7.11
C LEU A 106 -14.61 -3.19 6.70
N ALA A 107 -14.54 -4.46 7.08
CA ALA A 107 -15.60 -5.43 6.86
C ALA A 107 -15.96 -6.13 8.16
N ARG A 108 -17.19 -6.63 8.22
CA ARG A 108 -17.70 -7.49 9.30
C ARG A 108 -18.69 -8.50 8.73
N GLY A 109 -18.59 -9.75 9.15
CA GLY A 109 -19.48 -10.80 8.64
C GLY A 109 -19.40 -10.96 7.11
N GLY A 110 -18.21 -10.77 6.51
CA GLY A 110 -18.00 -10.85 5.06
C GLY A 110 -18.56 -9.67 4.25
N ARG A 111 -19.06 -8.62 4.89
CA ARG A 111 -19.61 -7.43 4.22
C ARG A 111 -18.78 -6.20 4.54
N VAL A 112 -18.42 -5.44 3.49
CA VAL A 112 -17.76 -4.13 3.66
C VAL A 112 -18.75 -3.14 4.26
N ASP A 113 -18.36 -2.52 5.34
CA ASP A 113 -19.12 -1.53 6.08
C ASP A 113 -18.62 -0.10 5.79
N TRP A 114 -17.32 0.05 5.55
CA TRP A 114 -16.68 1.31 5.24
C TRP A 114 -15.43 1.10 4.37
N SER A 115 -15.14 2.07 3.53
CA SER A 115 -13.89 2.10 2.75
C SER A 115 -13.46 3.54 2.47
N HIS A 116 -12.16 3.72 2.28
CA HIS A 116 -11.56 4.98 1.89
C HIS A 116 -10.37 4.73 0.97
N ALA A 117 -10.20 5.57 -0.04
CA ALA A 117 -9.03 5.57 -0.91
C ALA A 117 -8.45 6.97 -1.01
N ASP A 118 -7.14 7.06 -1.05
CA ASP A 118 -6.41 8.32 -1.21
C ASP A 118 -5.20 8.12 -2.11
N SER A 119 -4.69 9.21 -2.67
CA SER A 119 -3.58 9.18 -3.63
C SER A 119 -2.55 10.25 -3.31
N ALA A 120 -1.29 9.89 -3.51
CA ALA A 120 -0.18 10.82 -3.46
C ALA A 120 0.56 10.85 -4.80
N THR A 121 1.17 11.99 -5.11
CA THR A 121 2.06 12.17 -6.27
C THR A 121 3.49 12.37 -5.78
N LEU A 122 4.38 11.49 -6.22
CA LEU A 122 5.80 11.53 -5.87
C LEU A 122 6.59 11.88 -7.13
N GLN A 123 7.24 13.04 -7.16
CA GLN A 123 8.08 13.44 -8.29
C GLN A 123 9.42 12.72 -8.18
N VAL A 124 9.63 11.69 -8.99
CA VAL A 124 10.90 10.97 -9.06
C VAL A 124 11.92 11.88 -9.73
N ARG A 125 13.08 12.08 -9.09
CA ARG A 125 14.18 12.85 -9.65
C ARG A 125 14.83 12.12 -10.82
N SER A 126 15.73 12.78 -11.56
CA SER A 126 16.57 12.10 -12.55
C SER A 126 17.51 11.10 -11.86
N LEU A 127 17.42 9.84 -12.20
CA LEU A 127 18.20 8.75 -11.62
C LEU A 127 19.26 8.28 -12.62
N SER A 128 20.54 8.29 -12.23
CA SER A 128 21.60 7.66 -13.03
C SER A 128 21.66 6.15 -12.78
N ASP A 129 22.16 5.39 -13.75
CA ASP A 129 22.38 3.94 -13.57
C ASP A 129 23.26 3.64 -12.34
N LYS A 130 24.31 4.46 -12.12
CA LYS A 130 25.17 4.31 -10.94
C LYS A 130 24.40 4.48 -9.64
N PHE A 131 23.50 5.47 -9.58
CA PHE A 131 22.65 5.64 -8.39
C PHE A 131 21.71 4.47 -8.19
N ILE A 132 21.05 3.99 -9.27
CA ILE A 132 20.12 2.86 -9.22
C ILE A 132 20.83 1.61 -8.68
N GLU A 133 22.01 1.28 -9.19
CA GLU A 133 22.77 0.14 -8.69
C GLU A 133 23.15 0.29 -7.22
N THR A 134 23.69 1.45 -6.81
CA THR A 134 24.06 1.71 -5.39
C THR A 134 22.83 1.66 -4.47
N TYR A 135 21.69 2.18 -4.94
CA TYR A 135 20.42 2.12 -4.19
C TYR A 135 19.96 0.67 -3.99
N LEU A 136 19.95 -0.12 -5.06
CA LEU A 136 19.53 -1.52 -4.98
C LEU A 136 20.52 -2.39 -4.20
N ASP A 137 21.82 -2.10 -4.25
CA ASP A 137 22.80 -2.80 -3.39
C ASP A 137 22.52 -2.61 -1.90
N ALA A 138 21.97 -1.45 -1.53
CA ALA A 138 21.67 -1.11 -0.15
C ALA A 138 20.26 -1.53 0.32
N GLU A 139 19.28 -1.57 -0.59
CA GLU A 139 17.86 -1.71 -0.26
C GLU A 139 17.25 -3.05 -0.73
N TRP A 140 17.93 -3.84 -1.56
CA TRP A 140 17.48 -5.16 -1.95
C TRP A 140 17.83 -6.20 -0.86
N PRO A 141 16.93 -7.15 -0.53
CA PRO A 141 15.67 -7.48 -1.20
C PRO A 141 14.43 -6.69 -0.71
N GLU A 142 14.55 -5.85 0.29
CA GLU A 142 13.42 -5.23 0.99
C GLU A 142 12.50 -4.42 0.06
N VAL A 143 13.06 -3.67 -0.89
CA VAL A 143 12.27 -2.91 -1.87
C VAL A 143 11.58 -3.80 -2.91
N GLY A 144 11.99 -5.06 -3.05
CA GLY A 144 11.31 -6.06 -3.87
C GLY A 144 9.93 -6.46 -3.34
N TYR A 145 9.66 -6.22 -2.05
CA TYR A 145 8.37 -6.47 -1.43
C TYR A 145 7.40 -5.29 -1.53
N THR A 146 7.82 -4.19 -2.18
CA THR A 146 7.02 -2.97 -2.32
C THR A 146 6.64 -2.70 -3.77
N VAL A 147 5.43 -2.19 -4.01
CA VAL A 147 5.11 -1.57 -5.30
C VAL A 147 5.88 -0.25 -5.42
N GLY A 148 6.43 0.05 -6.60
CA GLY A 148 7.21 1.26 -6.82
C GLY A 148 8.70 1.18 -6.42
N VAL A 149 9.17 0.05 -5.89
CA VAL A 149 10.59 -0.21 -5.57
C VAL A 149 11.18 0.82 -4.60
N PHE A 150 10.40 1.25 -3.61
CA PHE A 150 10.90 2.16 -2.59
C PHE A 150 10.28 1.90 -1.21
N ARG A 151 10.99 2.32 -0.18
CA ARG A 151 10.52 2.45 1.20
C ARG A 151 10.78 3.89 1.63
N LEU A 152 9.70 4.66 1.86
CA LEU A 152 9.84 6.09 2.20
C LEU A 152 10.52 6.28 3.56
N GLU A 153 10.29 5.35 4.48
CA GLU A 153 10.87 5.27 5.81
C GLU A 153 12.36 4.88 5.84
N ALA A 154 12.93 4.61 4.64
CA ALA A 154 14.33 4.22 4.47
C ALA A 154 14.99 5.07 3.36
N ARG A 155 15.97 4.52 2.65
CA ARG A 155 16.69 5.25 1.59
C ARG A 155 15.81 5.60 0.37
N GLY A 156 14.63 5.01 0.24
CA GLY A 156 13.69 5.30 -0.83
C GLY A 156 13.28 6.78 -0.90
N VAL A 157 13.36 7.52 0.20
CA VAL A 157 13.11 8.98 0.19
C VAL A 157 14.05 9.73 -0.76
N GLN A 158 15.27 9.22 -1.02
CA GLN A 158 16.23 9.83 -1.93
C GLN A 158 15.84 9.76 -3.41
N LEU A 159 14.81 8.99 -3.76
CA LEU A 159 14.31 8.89 -5.13
C LEU A 159 13.51 10.12 -5.56
N PHE A 160 13.07 10.96 -4.64
CA PHE A 160 12.09 12.00 -4.91
C PHE A 160 12.62 13.41 -4.69
N ASP A 161 12.23 14.32 -5.59
CA ASP A 161 12.45 15.78 -5.45
C ASP A 161 11.30 16.43 -4.68
N ARG A 162 10.08 15.88 -4.81
CA ARG A 162 8.87 16.42 -4.22
C ARG A 162 7.84 15.31 -3.98
N ILE A 163 7.09 15.47 -2.90
CA ILE A 163 5.98 14.60 -2.54
C ILE A 163 4.77 15.48 -2.23
N ASP A 164 3.63 15.19 -2.89
CA ASP A 164 2.34 15.81 -2.64
C ASP A 164 1.35 14.72 -2.24
N GLY A 165 0.85 14.76 -1.02
CA GLY A 165 -0.12 13.82 -0.48
C GLY A 165 0.15 13.43 0.97
N ASP A 166 -0.72 12.59 1.51
CA ASP A 166 -0.64 12.14 2.89
C ASP A 166 0.47 11.10 3.09
N HIS A 167 1.24 11.25 4.17
CA HIS A 167 2.36 10.37 4.50
C HIS A 167 1.93 8.91 4.70
N PHE A 168 0.83 8.68 5.41
CA PHE A 168 0.35 7.33 5.70
C PHE A 168 -0.20 6.65 4.45
N THR A 169 -0.82 7.43 3.56
CA THR A 169 -1.23 6.95 2.22
C THR A 169 -0.03 6.43 1.44
N ILE A 170 1.11 7.12 1.48
CA ILE A 170 2.34 6.70 0.79
C ILE A 170 2.93 5.44 1.43
N LEU A 171 2.86 5.30 2.74
CA LEU A 171 3.28 4.09 3.45
C LEU A 171 2.35 2.89 3.22
N GLY A 172 1.22 3.10 2.54
CA GLY A 172 0.39 2.03 2.02
C GLY A 172 -0.95 1.81 2.73
N MET A 173 -1.37 2.74 3.60
CA MET A 173 -2.68 2.69 4.24
C MET A 173 -3.11 4.09 4.71
N PRO A 174 -4.24 4.65 4.25
CA PRO A 174 -4.79 5.91 4.75
C PRO A 174 -5.18 5.80 6.23
N LEU A 175 -4.21 6.03 7.13
CA LEU A 175 -4.34 5.72 8.56
C LEU A 175 -5.31 6.67 9.26
N ILE A 176 -5.24 7.98 9.02
CA ILE A 176 -6.08 8.96 9.72
C ILE A 176 -7.58 8.72 9.48
N PRO A 177 -8.05 8.53 8.23
CA PRO A 177 -9.44 8.13 7.97
C PRO A 177 -9.82 6.79 8.62
N LEU A 178 -8.91 5.80 8.61
CA LEU A 178 -9.14 4.51 9.27
C LEU A 178 -9.37 4.68 10.77
N LEU A 179 -8.51 5.44 11.47
CA LEU A 179 -8.65 5.70 12.91
C LEU A 179 -9.99 6.39 13.23
N GLY A 180 -10.44 7.30 12.37
CA GLY A 180 -11.78 7.90 12.47
C GLY A 180 -12.88 6.85 12.40
N ALA A 181 -12.82 6.00 11.37
CA ALA A 181 -13.79 4.92 11.16
C ALA A 181 -13.81 3.89 12.30
N LEU A 182 -12.64 3.60 12.91
CA LEU A 182 -12.56 2.71 14.08
C LEU A 182 -13.21 3.32 15.32
N ARG A 183 -13.04 4.65 15.57
CA ARG A 183 -13.70 5.37 16.69
C ARG A 183 -15.22 5.36 16.53
N GLU A 184 -15.74 5.66 15.35
CA GLU A 184 -17.17 5.64 15.05
C GLU A 184 -17.84 4.29 15.35
N ARG A 185 -17.05 3.20 15.28
CA ARG A 185 -17.50 1.82 15.56
C ARG A 185 -17.18 1.35 16.98
N GLY A 186 -16.63 2.21 17.83
CA GLY A 186 -16.24 1.88 19.19
C GLY A 186 -15.09 0.88 19.31
N LEU A 187 -14.26 0.77 18.26
CA LEU A 187 -13.08 -0.07 18.22
C LEU A 187 -11.81 0.65 18.72
N LEU A 188 -11.87 1.96 18.85
CA LEU A 188 -10.88 2.82 19.50
C LEU A 188 -11.59 3.79 20.45
N GLN A 189 -10.86 4.21 21.48
CA GLN A 189 -11.32 5.28 22.37
C GLN A 189 -11.35 6.62 21.62
N SER A 190 -12.34 7.44 21.96
CA SER A 190 -12.53 8.81 21.42
C SER A 190 -11.64 9.80 22.13
#